data_73248df9d1f6b3799cacfc704c08c875
#
_entry.id   73248df9d1f6b3799cacfc704c08c875
#
_cell.length_a   1.000
_cell.length_b   1.000
_cell.length_c   1.000
_cell.angle_alpha   90.00
_cell.angle_beta   90.00
_cell.angle_gamma   90.00
#
_symmetry.space_group_name_H-M   'P 1'
#
loop_
_entity.id
_entity.type
_entity.pdbx_description
1 polymer ?
#
loop_
_entity_poly.entity_id
_entity_poly.type
_entity_poly.pdbx_seq_one_letter_code
_entity_poly.pdbx_strand_id
1 'polypeptide(L)'
;MQSIRIPLVITEGATDWKHMKAAFSKLSQCPENVEAYRSLDFDFLEYEPEQSTKEGALKIQMSNTQLTSMCKHFASIPQPRKLIFIADADDTSTNKELGSESGFKVWGNNVYSFTIPVPAHRTDTPKICIEHYYSDNDIKTQVEINGVQRRIYMGNEFDSVGISVDGQLCCVDRNSCGPDKIRIIDGTSDKRVFCIQGDRKTNLALPKMEFADRVLGNS
;
A
#
# COMPACT_ATOMS: atom_id res chain seq x y z
N MET A 1 33.63 -18.60 -0.69
CA MET A 1 32.74 -17.67 -1.41
C MET A 1 31.49 -17.48 -0.56
N GLN A 2 31.27 -16.32 0.03
CA GLN A 2 29.96 -16.01 0.63
C GLN A 2 28.95 -15.91 -0.52
N SER A 3 27.93 -16.77 -0.52
CA SER A 3 26.79 -16.62 -1.40
C SER A 3 26.21 -15.22 -1.18
N ILE A 4 26.17 -14.40 -2.21
CA ILE A 4 25.47 -13.09 -2.18
C ILE A 4 24.01 -13.43 -1.91
N ARG A 5 23.56 -13.18 -0.69
CA ARG A 5 22.15 -13.41 -0.33
C ARG A 5 21.32 -12.29 -0.91
N ILE A 6 20.25 -12.65 -1.59
CA ILE A 6 19.27 -11.74 -2.21
C ILE A 6 18.72 -10.78 -1.13
N PRO A 7 18.65 -9.46 -1.38
CA PRO A 7 18.03 -8.50 -0.48
C PRO A 7 16.59 -8.86 -0.14
N LEU A 8 16.16 -8.62 1.11
CA LEU A 8 14.77 -8.79 1.55
C LEU A 8 14.10 -7.42 1.68
N VAL A 9 13.00 -7.24 0.98
CA VAL A 9 12.12 -6.08 1.11
C VAL A 9 11.03 -6.39 2.13
N ILE A 10 10.84 -5.48 3.08
CA ILE A 10 9.85 -5.55 4.16
C ILE A 10 9.01 -4.28 4.09
N THR A 11 7.71 -4.41 3.90
CA THR A 11 6.77 -3.30 3.73
C THR A 11 5.92 -3.07 4.97
N GLU A 12 5.32 -1.88 5.09
CA GLU A 12 4.40 -1.53 6.15
C GLU A 12 3.08 -2.30 6.07
N GLY A 13 2.51 -2.35 4.86
CA GLY A 13 1.22 -2.98 4.61
C GLY A 13 1.34 -4.36 3.96
N ALA A 14 0.41 -5.25 4.31
CA ALA A 14 0.27 -6.55 3.66
C ALA A 14 -0.12 -6.43 2.17
N THR A 15 -0.58 -5.27 1.73
CA THR A 15 -0.88 -4.95 0.33
C THR A 15 0.32 -4.45 -0.45
N ASP A 16 1.25 -3.76 0.22
CA ASP A 16 2.31 -3.01 -0.44
C ASP A 16 3.29 -3.93 -1.18
N TRP A 17 3.70 -5.03 -0.55
CA TRP A 17 4.58 -6.01 -1.20
C TRP A 17 3.93 -6.60 -2.47
N LYS A 18 2.59 -6.74 -2.51
CA LYS A 18 1.84 -7.23 -3.67
C LYS A 18 1.92 -6.24 -4.84
N HIS A 19 1.68 -4.95 -4.54
CA HIS A 19 1.82 -3.88 -5.53
C HIS A 19 3.24 -3.76 -6.07
N MET A 20 4.24 -3.78 -5.19
CA MET A 20 5.65 -3.71 -5.59
C MET A 20 6.08 -4.93 -6.41
N LYS A 21 5.66 -6.12 -6.02
CA LYS A 21 5.97 -7.36 -6.75
C LYS A 21 5.35 -7.35 -8.14
N ALA A 22 4.08 -6.92 -8.26
CA ALA A 22 3.40 -6.77 -9.54
C ALA A 22 4.08 -5.73 -10.45
N ALA A 23 4.44 -4.58 -9.88
CA ALA A 23 5.14 -3.52 -10.63
C ALA A 23 6.50 -4.00 -11.11
N PHE A 24 7.28 -4.68 -10.25
CA PHE A 24 8.59 -5.23 -10.60
C PHE A 24 8.49 -6.28 -11.70
N SER A 25 7.50 -7.19 -11.61
CA SER A 25 7.23 -8.18 -12.65
C SER A 25 6.97 -7.52 -14.01
N LYS A 26 6.10 -6.51 -14.06
CA LYS A 26 5.78 -5.79 -15.30
C LYS A 26 6.97 -5.00 -15.85
N LEU A 27 7.68 -4.27 -15.00
CA LEU A 27 8.84 -3.47 -15.41
C LEU A 27 9.99 -4.34 -15.94
N SER A 28 10.23 -5.52 -15.34
CA SER A 28 11.25 -6.44 -15.79
C SER A 28 10.95 -7.09 -17.16
N GLN A 29 9.69 -7.07 -17.58
CA GLN A 29 9.23 -7.58 -18.87
C GLN A 29 9.14 -6.48 -19.94
N CYS A 30 9.16 -5.20 -19.54
CA CYS A 30 9.09 -4.07 -20.46
C CYS A 30 10.41 -3.94 -21.24
N PRO A 31 10.39 -3.99 -22.59
CA PRO A 31 11.61 -3.95 -23.41
C PRO A 31 12.50 -2.73 -23.12
N GLU A 32 11.91 -1.59 -22.79
CA GLU A 32 12.62 -0.34 -22.51
C GLU A 32 13.37 -0.38 -21.18
N ASN A 33 12.95 -1.22 -20.25
CA ASN A 33 13.46 -1.27 -18.90
C ASN A 33 14.19 -2.59 -18.58
N VAL A 34 14.15 -3.58 -19.46
CA VAL A 34 14.64 -4.95 -19.20
C VAL A 34 16.09 -4.99 -18.75
N GLU A 35 16.97 -4.18 -19.33
CA GLU A 35 18.38 -4.12 -18.94
C GLU A 35 18.58 -3.59 -17.51
N ALA A 36 17.81 -2.58 -17.11
CA ALA A 36 17.89 -1.99 -15.78
C ALA A 36 17.36 -2.96 -14.70
N TYR A 37 16.31 -3.71 -15.00
CA TYR A 37 15.63 -4.57 -14.03
C TYR A 37 16.10 -6.02 -14.04
N ARG A 38 16.69 -6.52 -15.14
CA ARG A 38 17.18 -7.90 -15.26
C ARG A 38 18.26 -8.26 -14.22
N SER A 39 19.06 -7.28 -13.80
CA SER A 39 20.12 -7.48 -12.80
C SER A 39 19.63 -7.28 -11.36
N LEU A 40 18.40 -6.83 -11.18
CA LEU A 40 17.82 -6.63 -9.85
C LEU A 40 17.11 -7.90 -9.41
N ASP A 41 17.46 -8.35 -8.23
CA ASP A 41 16.86 -9.52 -7.60
C ASP A 41 16.53 -9.19 -6.14
N PHE A 42 15.27 -9.37 -5.76
CA PHE A 42 14.77 -9.10 -4.41
C PHE A 42 13.84 -10.21 -3.98
N ASP A 43 13.92 -10.56 -2.70
CA ASP A 43 12.85 -11.27 -2.02
C ASP A 43 11.91 -10.23 -1.37
N PHE A 44 10.64 -10.56 -1.29
CA PHE A 44 9.68 -9.83 -0.46
C PHE A 44 9.34 -10.66 0.78
N LEU A 45 9.20 -9.99 1.92
CA LEU A 45 8.53 -10.60 3.07
C LEU A 45 7.04 -10.65 2.73
N GLU A 46 6.61 -11.79 2.21
CA GLU A 46 5.22 -12.03 1.82
C GLU A 46 4.41 -12.42 3.06
N TYR A 47 3.45 -11.59 3.43
CA TYR A 47 2.59 -11.85 4.58
C TYR A 47 1.16 -11.37 4.32
N GLU A 48 0.24 -11.94 5.08
CA GLU A 48 -1.17 -11.57 5.10
C GLU A 48 -1.50 -10.93 6.46
N PRO A 49 -2.58 -10.14 6.56
CA PRO A 49 -3.06 -9.65 7.86
C PRO A 49 -3.40 -10.81 8.79
N GLU A 50 -3.34 -10.58 10.09
CA GLU A 50 -3.60 -11.61 11.11
C GLU A 50 -4.97 -12.27 10.94
N GLN A 51 -5.97 -11.51 10.49
CA GLN A 51 -7.34 -11.96 10.28
C GLN A 51 -7.54 -12.73 8.96
N SER A 52 -6.52 -12.82 8.12
CA SER A 52 -6.63 -13.52 6.83
C SER A 52 -6.96 -15.00 7.03
N THR A 53 -7.88 -15.49 6.20
CA THR A 53 -8.25 -16.92 6.15
C THR A 53 -7.35 -17.73 5.23
N LYS A 54 -6.39 -17.11 4.55
CA LYS A 54 -5.49 -17.77 3.61
C LYS A 54 -4.63 -18.79 4.34
N GLU A 55 -4.79 -20.05 4.00
CA GLU A 55 -4.04 -21.16 4.59
C GLU A 55 -2.57 -21.13 4.15
N GLY A 56 -1.67 -21.52 5.06
CA GLY A 56 -0.23 -21.58 4.78
C GLY A 56 0.48 -20.23 4.65
N ALA A 57 -0.24 -19.12 4.68
CA ALA A 57 0.35 -17.78 4.62
C ALA A 57 0.97 -17.38 5.98
N LEU A 58 2.11 -16.71 5.92
CA LEU A 58 2.66 -16.01 7.07
C LEU A 58 1.68 -14.87 7.45
N LYS A 59 1.26 -14.82 8.69
CA LYS A 59 0.32 -13.81 9.20
C LYS A 59 1.04 -12.86 10.15
N ILE A 60 1.02 -11.58 9.83
CA ILE A 60 1.67 -10.53 10.64
C ILE A 60 0.71 -9.35 10.78
N GLN A 61 0.51 -8.91 12.01
CA GLN A 61 -0.08 -7.60 12.26
C GLN A 61 1.04 -6.55 12.16
N MET A 62 1.26 -6.02 10.97
CA MET A 62 2.22 -4.95 10.75
C MET A 62 1.57 -3.58 10.96
N SER A 63 2.37 -2.63 11.42
CA SER A 63 2.00 -1.22 11.56
C SER A 63 3.26 -0.37 11.42
N ASN A 64 3.12 0.95 11.24
CA ASN A 64 4.24 1.90 11.22
C ASN A 64 5.19 1.74 12.41
N THR A 65 4.62 1.61 13.61
CA THR A 65 5.40 1.42 14.84
C THR A 65 6.17 0.10 14.84
N GLN A 66 5.55 -0.98 14.38
CA GLN A 66 6.21 -2.29 14.30
C GLN A 66 7.29 -2.29 13.23
N LEU A 67 7.02 -1.75 12.04
CA LEU A 67 8.01 -1.64 10.97
C LEU A 67 9.25 -0.88 11.44
N THR A 68 9.04 0.28 12.08
CA THR A 68 10.13 1.11 12.64
C THR A 68 10.90 0.36 13.74
N SER A 69 10.20 -0.33 14.63
CA SER A 69 10.82 -1.12 15.71
C SER A 69 11.64 -2.29 15.16
N MET A 70 11.12 -2.98 14.15
CA MET A 70 11.85 -4.06 13.45
C MET A 70 13.11 -3.51 12.77
N CYS A 71 13.00 -2.38 12.07
CA CYS A 71 14.15 -1.73 11.44
C CYS A 71 15.27 -1.43 12.44
N LYS A 72 14.93 -0.79 13.56
CA LYS A 72 15.87 -0.48 14.65
C LYS A 72 16.47 -1.75 15.28
N HIS A 73 15.65 -2.76 15.51
CA HIS A 73 16.12 -4.02 16.08
C HIS A 73 17.11 -4.73 15.16
N PHE A 74 16.78 -4.91 13.89
CA PHE A 74 17.68 -5.56 12.93
C PHE A 74 18.95 -4.75 12.67
N ALA A 75 18.87 -3.41 12.74
CA ALA A 75 20.04 -2.56 12.63
C ALA A 75 21.03 -2.70 13.81
N SER A 76 20.59 -3.24 14.94
CA SER A 76 21.45 -3.44 16.12
C SER A 76 22.32 -4.71 16.05
N ILE A 77 22.07 -5.59 15.08
CA ILE A 77 22.79 -6.86 14.92
C ILE A 77 23.19 -7.09 13.46
N PRO A 78 24.37 -7.69 13.19
CA PRO A 78 24.81 -7.97 11.82
C PRO A 78 23.82 -8.82 11.04
N GLN A 79 23.43 -8.37 9.86
CA GLN A 79 22.52 -9.08 8.98
C GLN A 79 23.27 -9.82 7.87
N PRO A 80 22.92 -11.10 7.57
CA PRO A 80 23.57 -11.89 6.54
C PRO A 80 23.20 -11.47 5.12
N ARG A 81 22.15 -10.66 4.96
CA ARG A 81 21.67 -10.05 3.71
C ARG A 81 21.21 -8.61 3.94
N LYS A 82 21.02 -7.85 2.87
CA LYS A 82 20.42 -6.51 2.97
C LYS A 82 18.94 -6.64 3.35
N LEU A 83 18.52 -5.88 4.34
CA LEU A 83 17.13 -5.69 4.71
C LEU A 83 16.71 -4.28 4.32
N ILE A 84 15.62 -4.16 3.56
CA ILE A 84 15.14 -2.89 3.03
C ILE A 84 13.71 -2.68 3.56
N PHE A 85 13.55 -1.73 4.46
CA PHE A 85 12.27 -1.38 5.05
C PHE A 85 11.62 -0.25 4.26
N ILE A 86 10.38 -0.45 3.81
CA ILE A 86 9.66 0.52 2.98
C ILE A 86 8.33 0.86 3.66
N ALA A 87 8.09 2.15 3.85
CA ALA A 87 6.85 2.68 4.41
C ALA A 87 6.13 3.60 3.43
N ASP A 88 4.83 3.75 3.61
CA ASP A 88 4.03 4.77 2.95
C ASP A 88 4.49 6.18 3.35
N ALA A 89 4.16 7.18 2.54
CA ALA A 89 4.51 8.58 2.81
C ALA A 89 3.38 9.36 3.52
N ASP A 90 2.34 8.68 3.99
CA ASP A 90 1.14 9.31 4.57
C ASP A 90 1.30 9.66 6.05
N ASP A 91 2.22 9.02 6.77
CA ASP A 91 2.49 9.29 8.19
C ASP A 91 3.76 10.11 8.40
N THR A 92 3.61 11.31 8.98
CA THR A 92 4.71 12.26 9.21
C THR A 92 5.76 11.73 10.18
N SER A 93 5.37 10.94 11.19
CA SER A 93 6.29 10.36 12.17
C SER A 93 7.16 9.30 11.52
N THR A 94 6.55 8.42 10.75
CA THR A 94 7.24 7.36 9.99
C THR A 94 8.19 7.95 8.95
N ASN A 95 7.75 8.99 8.22
CA ASN A 95 8.60 9.72 7.27
C ASN A 95 9.85 10.29 7.93
N LYS A 96 9.72 10.87 9.12
CA LYS A 96 10.84 11.39 9.88
C LYS A 96 11.81 10.29 10.37
N GLU A 97 11.27 9.14 10.74
CA GLU A 97 12.06 8.02 11.28
C GLU A 97 12.73 7.20 10.17
N LEU A 98 12.00 6.78 9.15
CA LEU A 98 12.45 5.84 8.11
C LEU A 98 12.90 6.53 6.83
N GLY A 99 12.40 7.73 6.54
CA GLY A 99 12.77 8.51 5.36
C GLY A 99 14.11 9.21 5.49
N SER A 100 14.57 9.78 4.37
CA SER A 100 15.78 10.62 4.29
C SER A 100 15.69 11.55 3.09
N GLU A 101 16.26 12.75 3.22
CA GLU A 101 16.39 13.71 2.10
C GLU A 101 17.23 13.14 0.93
N SER A 102 18.14 12.21 1.21
CA SER A 102 18.92 11.51 0.19
C SER A 102 18.19 10.35 -0.51
N GLY A 103 16.90 10.18 -0.23
CA GLY A 103 16.05 9.12 -0.80
C GLY A 103 16.02 7.84 0.01
N PHE A 104 17.06 7.48 0.73
CA PHE A 104 17.09 6.32 1.63
C PHE A 104 17.97 6.55 2.85
N LYS A 105 17.69 5.85 3.93
CA LYS A 105 18.47 5.93 5.18
C LYS A 105 19.25 4.64 5.40
N VAL A 106 20.52 4.80 5.77
CA VAL A 106 21.41 3.68 6.14
C VAL A 106 21.47 3.58 7.65
N TRP A 107 21.09 2.44 8.20
CA TRP A 107 21.07 2.19 9.65
C TRP A 107 22.32 1.44 10.15
N GLY A 108 23.13 0.92 9.24
CA GLY A 108 24.21 -0.01 9.55
C GLY A 108 23.78 -1.48 9.44
N ASN A 109 24.71 -2.40 9.62
CA ASN A 109 24.48 -3.85 9.64
C ASN A 109 23.62 -4.40 8.48
N ASN A 110 23.78 -3.85 7.27
CA ASN A 110 22.98 -4.18 6.08
C ASN A 110 21.49 -3.81 6.19
N VAL A 111 21.12 -2.86 7.03
CA VAL A 111 19.74 -2.40 7.18
C VAL A 111 19.59 -1.02 6.54
N TYR A 112 18.55 -0.89 5.72
CA TYR A 112 18.19 0.31 4.95
C TYR A 112 16.70 0.60 5.12
N SER A 113 16.31 1.86 5.02
CA SER A 113 14.90 2.24 4.95
C SER A 113 14.66 3.43 4.03
N PHE A 114 13.46 3.53 3.50
CA PHE A 114 12.95 4.73 2.85
C PHE A 114 11.42 4.76 2.92
N THR A 115 10.85 5.94 2.68
CA THR A 115 9.43 6.10 2.40
C THR A 115 9.23 6.22 0.91
N ILE A 116 8.11 5.69 0.40
CA ILE A 116 7.83 5.73 -1.03
C ILE A 116 7.86 7.18 -1.55
N PRO A 117 8.55 7.46 -2.67
CA PRO A 117 8.59 8.80 -3.23
C PRO A 117 7.22 9.22 -3.77
N VAL A 118 6.89 10.50 -3.68
CA VAL A 118 5.64 11.05 -4.21
C VAL A 118 5.71 11.07 -5.74
N PRO A 119 4.82 10.37 -6.47
CA PRO A 119 4.83 10.37 -7.92
C PRO A 119 4.41 11.73 -8.48
N ALA A 120 4.85 12.06 -9.70
CA ALA A 120 4.66 13.38 -10.31
C ALA A 120 3.19 13.83 -10.38
N HIS A 121 2.25 12.90 -10.54
CA HIS A 121 0.81 13.20 -10.61
C HIS A 121 0.15 13.39 -9.22
N ARG A 122 0.95 13.34 -8.12
CA ARG A 122 0.50 13.51 -6.72
C ARG A 122 1.27 14.60 -5.96
N THR A 123 2.02 15.44 -6.67
CA THR A 123 2.88 16.46 -6.02
C THR A 123 2.12 17.41 -5.10
N ASP A 124 0.86 17.72 -5.41
CA ASP A 124 0.00 18.59 -4.60
C ASP A 124 -0.57 17.88 -3.36
N THR A 125 -0.40 16.56 -3.27
CA THR A 125 -0.94 15.73 -2.19
C THR A 125 0.11 14.75 -1.69
N PRO A 126 1.14 15.22 -0.97
CA PRO A 126 2.35 14.44 -0.66
C PRO A 126 2.14 13.30 0.35
N LYS A 127 0.98 13.24 1.03
CA LYS A 127 0.65 12.17 1.97
C LYS A 127 0.00 11.00 1.23
N ILE A 128 0.82 10.13 0.68
CA ILE A 128 0.39 9.03 -0.18
C ILE A 128 0.67 7.66 0.44
N CYS A 129 -0.17 6.70 0.10
CA CYS A 129 0.09 5.27 0.23
C CYS A 129 0.32 4.64 -1.15
N ILE A 130 0.70 3.38 -1.19
CA ILE A 130 1.11 2.70 -2.43
C ILE A 130 0.04 2.75 -3.53
N GLU A 131 -1.24 2.71 -3.18
CA GLU A 131 -2.34 2.76 -4.14
C GLU A 131 -2.37 4.08 -4.94
N HIS A 132 -1.79 5.17 -4.41
CA HIS A 132 -1.74 6.45 -5.12
C HIS A 132 -0.76 6.48 -6.30
N TYR A 133 0.01 5.41 -6.52
CA TYR A 133 0.81 5.25 -7.73
C TYR A 133 -0.03 4.94 -8.97
N TYR A 134 -1.25 4.47 -8.78
CA TYR A 134 -2.20 4.29 -9.85
C TYR A 134 -2.91 5.60 -10.21
N SER A 135 -3.37 5.71 -11.46
CA SER A 135 -4.21 6.84 -11.84
C SER A 135 -5.56 6.79 -11.11
N ASP A 136 -6.24 7.92 -11.01
CA ASP A 136 -7.58 7.97 -10.42
C ASP A 136 -8.57 7.05 -11.14
N ASN A 137 -8.43 6.92 -12.47
CA ASN A 137 -9.27 6.02 -13.25
C ASN A 137 -9.04 4.57 -12.88
N ASP A 138 -7.78 4.16 -12.70
CA ASP A 138 -7.44 2.79 -12.31
C ASP A 138 -7.95 2.47 -10.90
N ILE A 139 -7.73 3.39 -9.94
CA ILE A 139 -8.21 3.25 -8.56
C ILE A 139 -9.74 3.12 -8.54
N LYS A 140 -10.45 3.93 -9.34
CA LYS A 140 -11.92 3.99 -9.36
C LYS A 140 -12.57 2.96 -10.29
N THR A 141 -11.78 2.09 -10.90
CA THR A 141 -12.32 1.00 -11.73
C THR A 141 -13.24 0.10 -10.89
N GLN A 142 -14.46 -0.07 -11.39
CA GLN A 142 -15.44 -0.94 -10.75
C GLN A 142 -15.11 -2.41 -10.99
N VAL A 143 -15.28 -3.22 -9.97
CA VAL A 143 -15.16 -4.67 -10.02
C VAL A 143 -16.37 -5.32 -9.38
N GLU A 144 -16.86 -6.40 -9.97
CA GLU A 144 -17.98 -7.14 -9.41
C GLU A 144 -17.48 -8.18 -8.39
N ILE A 145 -18.04 -8.12 -7.18
CA ILE A 145 -17.81 -9.10 -6.12
C ILE A 145 -19.16 -9.54 -5.57
N ASN A 146 -19.49 -10.80 -5.73
CA ASN A 146 -20.76 -11.38 -5.25
C ASN A 146 -22.00 -10.61 -5.75
N GLY A 147 -22.00 -10.20 -7.01
CA GLY A 147 -23.09 -9.45 -7.63
C GLY A 147 -23.15 -7.96 -7.25
N VAL A 148 -22.15 -7.44 -6.52
CA VAL A 148 -22.05 -6.03 -6.12
C VAL A 148 -20.91 -5.38 -6.87
N GLN A 149 -21.17 -4.25 -7.52
CA GLN A 149 -20.14 -3.39 -8.10
C GLN A 149 -19.44 -2.61 -7.00
N ARG A 150 -18.13 -2.84 -6.82
CA ARG A 150 -17.30 -2.20 -5.81
C ARG A 150 -16.10 -1.51 -6.45
N ARG A 151 -15.60 -0.46 -5.81
CA ARG A 151 -14.34 0.20 -6.19
C ARG A 151 -13.64 0.79 -4.97
N ILE A 152 -12.40 1.19 -5.16
CA ILE A 152 -11.72 2.04 -4.19
C ILE A 152 -12.35 3.44 -4.21
N TYR A 153 -12.53 4.03 -3.04
CA TYR A 153 -12.94 5.41 -2.82
C TYR A 153 -11.83 6.17 -2.13
N MET A 154 -11.73 7.46 -2.41
CA MET A 154 -10.83 8.39 -1.73
C MET A 154 -11.64 9.39 -0.89
N GLY A 155 -11.05 9.89 0.18
CA GLY A 155 -11.71 10.79 1.12
C GLY A 155 -12.23 12.08 0.49
N ASN A 156 -11.54 12.59 -0.54
CA ASN A 156 -11.93 13.80 -1.26
C ASN A 156 -13.16 13.65 -2.18
N GLU A 157 -13.68 12.44 -2.32
CA GLU A 157 -14.97 12.19 -2.99
C GLU A 157 -16.17 12.49 -2.07
N PHE A 158 -15.92 12.79 -0.80
CA PHE A 158 -16.91 13.05 0.22
C PHE A 158 -16.63 14.38 0.93
N ASP A 159 -17.68 15.00 1.41
CA ASP A 159 -17.56 16.14 2.32
C ASP A 159 -17.13 15.71 3.74
N SER A 160 -16.95 16.66 4.64
CA SER A 160 -16.52 16.40 6.02
C SER A 160 -17.52 15.60 6.86
N VAL A 161 -18.78 15.49 6.41
CA VAL A 161 -19.82 14.68 7.05
C VAL A 161 -20.03 13.34 6.35
N GLY A 162 -19.19 13.02 5.34
CA GLY A 162 -19.17 11.74 4.65
C GLY A 162 -20.22 11.59 3.55
N ILE A 163 -20.76 12.68 3.02
CA ILE A 163 -21.69 12.65 1.88
C ILE A 163 -20.90 12.90 0.60
N SER A 164 -21.12 12.06 -0.43
CA SER A 164 -20.48 12.25 -1.74
C SER A 164 -20.92 13.57 -2.38
N VAL A 165 -20.07 14.11 -3.26
CA VAL A 165 -20.31 15.41 -3.93
C VAL A 165 -21.65 15.42 -4.67
N ASP A 166 -22.06 14.29 -5.25
CA ASP A 166 -23.36 14.12 -5.95
C ASP A 166 -24.54 13.85 -5.00
N GLY A 167 -24.29 13.73 -3.69
CA GLY A 167 -25.31 13.48 -2.68
C GLY A 167 -25.89 12.05 -2.68
N GLN A 168 -25.33 11.12 -3.42
CA GLN A 168 -25.88 9.77 -3.60
C GLN A 168 -25.28 8.74 -2.62
N LEU A 169 -24.04 8.94 -2.20
CA LEU A 169 -23.31 8.00 -1.35
C LEU A 169 -23.03 8.57 0.03
N CYS A 170 -22.93 7.69 1.01
CA CYS A 170 -22.50 8.00 2.36
C CYS A 170 -21.30 7.14 2.73
N CYS A 171 -20.22 7.78 3.21
CA CYS A 171 -19.09 7.15 3.85
C CYS A 171 -19.21 7.25 5.37
N VAL A 172 -19.08 6.14 6.10
CA VAL A 172 -19.15 6.15 7.56
C VAL A 172 -17.85 6.50 8.24
N ASP A 173 -16.72 6.37 7.52
CA ASP A 173 -15.39 6.76 8.03
C ASP A 173 -15.14 8.25 7.84
N ARG A 174 -15.85 9.07 8.62
CA ARG A 174 -15.81 10.52 8.53
C ARG A 174 -14.42 11.12 8.74
N ASN A 175 -13.56 10.43 9.49
CA ASN A 175 -12.18 10.88 9.71
C ASN A 175 -11.34 10.83 8.43
N SER A 176 -11.70 9.96 7.50
CA SER A 176 -11.05 9.83 6.20
C SER A 176 -11.67 10.71 5.11
N CYS A 177 -12.81 11.37 5.38
CA CYS A 177 -13.57 12.16 4.41
C CYS A 177 -13.28 13.66 4.51
N GLY A 178 -13.26 14.34 3.36
CA GLY A 178 -13.10 15.79 3.24
C GLY A 178 -12.37 16.19 1.96
N PRO A 179 -12.58 17.44 1.46
CA PRO A 179 -12.04 17.91 0.19
C PRO A 179 -10.50 17.76 0.05
N ASP A 180 -9.78 17.95 1.16
CA ASP A 180 -8.31 17.90 1.17
C ASP A 180 -7.76 16.51 1.54
N LYS A 181 -8.63 15.49 1.65
CA LYS A 181 -8.24 14.15 2.09
C LYS A 181 -8.21 13.17 0.94
N ILE A 182 -7.03 12.79 0.50
CA ILE A 182 -6.85 11.74 -0.52
C ILE A 182 -6.80 10.33 0.07
N ARG A 183 -6.97 10.18 1.38
CA ARG A 183 -6.88 8.88 2.05
C ARG A 183 -7.77 7.84 1.39
N ILE A 184 -7.22 6.66 1.15
CA ILE A 184 -7.98 5.51 0.63
C ILE A 184 -8.96 5.01 1.69
N ILE A 185 -10.20 4.81 1.29
CA ILE A 185 -11.26 4.25 2.13
C ILE A 185 -11.28 2.75 1.93
N ASP A 186 -10.72 2.01 2.89
CA ASP A 186 -10.64 0.55 2.84
C ASP A 186 -12.01 -0.08 3.09
N GLY A 187 -12.45 -0.89 2.13
CA GLY A 187 -13.71 -1.62 2.18
C GLY A 187 -13.71 -2.92 3.00
N THR A 188 -12.62 -3.23 3.69
CA THR A 188 -12.49 -4.46 4.51
C THR A 188 -13.50 -4.51 5.66
N SER A 189 -13.79 -3.36 6.28
CA SER A 189 -14.83 -3.28 7.32
C SER A 189 -16.21 -3.22 6.69
N ASP A 190 -17.19 -3.83 7.35
CA ASP A 190 -18.59 -3.73 6.95
C ASP A 190 -19.05 -2.27 6.88
N LYS A 191 -19.81 -1.95 5.83
CA LYS A 191 -20.51 -0.68 5.66
C LYS A 191 -19.60 0.55 5.63
N ARG A 192 -18.60 0.58 4.77
CA ARG A 192 -17.76 1.78 4.60
C ARG A 192 -18.42 2.84 3.72
N VAL A 193 -18.89 2.43 2.54
CA VAL A 193 -19.58 3.30 1.60
C VAL A 193 -20.86 2.62 1.15
N PHE A 194 -21.97 3.34 1.14
CA PHE A 194 -23.27 2.81 0.71
C PHE A 194 -24.14 3.89 0.04
N CYS A 195 -25.16 3.48 -0.72
CA CYS A 195 -26.14 4.41 -1.27
C CYS A 195 -27.04 5.01 -0.18
N ILE A 196 -27.26 6.31 -0.24
CA ILE A 196 -28.17 7.00 0.69
C ILE A 196 -29.62 6.58 0.42
N GLN A 197 -29.97 6.46 -0.88
CA GLN A 197 -31.26 5.97 -1.33
C GLN A 197 -31.12 4.51 -1.75
N GLY A 198 -31.98 3.63 -1.21
CA GLY A 198 -31.96 2.20 -1.54
C GLY A 198 -31.32 1.34 -0.46
N ASP A 199 -30.60 0.31 -0.86
CA ASP A 199 -29.99 -0.66 0.07
C ASP A 199 -28.77 -0.06 0.77
N ARG A 200 -28.95 0.32 2.05
CA ARG A 200 -27.89 0.85 2.91
C ARG A 200 -27.03 -0.22 3.56
N LYS A 201 -27.29 -1.50 3.30
CA LYS A 201 -26.54 -2.62 3.89
C LYS A 201 -25.37 -3.04 2.99
N THR A 202 -25.46 -2.77 1.69
CA THR A 202 -24.44 -3.14 0.72
C THR A 202 -23.24 -2.17 0.82
N ASN A 203 -22.06 -2.72 1.13
CA ASN A 203 -20.83 -1.96 1.09
C ASN A 203 -20.31 -1.86 -0.36
N LEU A 204 -20.15 -0.64 -0.84
CA LEU A 204 -19.66 -0.36 -2.20
C LEU A 204 -18.13 -0.17 -2.25
N ALA A 205 -17.50 0.00 -1.10
CA ALA A 205 -16.05 0.12 -1.05
C ALA A 205 -15.37 -1.23 -1.27
N LEU A 206 -14.35 -1.23 -2.13
CA LEU A 206 -13.50 -2.39 -2.39
C LEU A 206 -12.46 -2.51 -1.26
N PRO A 207 -12.24 -3.72 -0.69
CA PRO A 207 -11.11 -3.96 0.20
C PRO A 207 -9.77 -3.69 -0.48
N LYS A 208 -8.84 -3.01 0.19
CA LYS A 208 -7.48 -2.79 -0.31
C LYS A 208 -6.78 -4.11 -0.66
N MET A 209 -6.98 -5.14 0.14
CA MET A 209 -6.43 -6.47 -0.10
C MET A 209 -6.94 -7.08 -1.41
N GLU A 210 -8.23 -6.99 -1.68
CA GLU A 210 -8.83 -7.48 -2.94
C GLU A 210 -8.29 -6.72 -4.15
N PHE A 211 -8.08 -5.39 -4.02
CA PHE A 211 -7.45 -4.59 -5.06
C PHE A 211 -6.01 -5.06 -5.32
N ALA A 212 -5.21 -5.24 -4.27
CA ALA A 212 -3.83 -5.68 -4.37
C ALA A 212 -3.70 -7.10 -4.96
N ASP A 213 -4.58 -8.02 -4.57
CA ASP A 213 -4.59 -9.39 -5.10
C ASP A 213 -4.92 -9.42 -6.60
N ARG A 214 -5.82 -8.55 -7.06
CA ARG A 214 -6.14 -8.40 -8.49
C ARG A 214 -4.97 -7.82 -9.28
N VAL A 215 -4.28 -6.83 -8.73
CA VAL A 215 -3.09 -6.24 -9.35
C VAL A 215 -1.98 -7.30 -9.47
N LEU A 216 -1.74 -8.08 -8.43
CA LEU A 216 -0.74 -9.14 -8.42
C LEU A 216 -1.11 -10.29 -9.39
N GLY A 217 -2.38 -10.68 -9.43
CA GLY A 217 -2.86 -11.76 -10.32
C GLY A 217 -2.85 -11.39 -11.80
N ASN A 218 -2.78 -10.10 -12.14
CA ASN A 218 -2.71 -9.59 -13.50
C ASN A 218 -1.27 -9.22 -13.94
N SER A 219 -0.26 -9.56 -13.14
CA SER A 219 1.15 -9.19 -13.36
C SER A 219 1.98 -10.31 -14.02
#